data_f6d6cd2a2b7b92f13d1c5f5d5b0e0a05
#
_entry.id   f6d6cd2a2b7b92f13d1c5f5d5b0e0a05
#
_cell.length_a   1.000
_cell.length_b   1.000
_cell.length_c   1.000
_cell.angle_alpha   90.00
_cell.angle_beta   90.00
_cell.angle_gamma   90.00
#
_symmetry.space_group_name_H-M   'P 1'
#
loop_
_entity.id
_entity.type
_entity.pdbx_description
1 polymer ?
#
loop_
_entity_poly.entity_id
_entity_poly.type
_entity_poly.pdbx_seq_one_letter_code
_entity_poly.pdbx_strand_id
1 'polypeptide(L)'
;MSGIVSRLSVLGKVWLGLAAGALALIVFGLAAPGSSLFFPLVSLWCNAALFALALLVLRRAGIELDLFHKAVLVGLWAAAVLYFYWTLGSRTFLYHWDYVNYILKQYHAEAAFAQNTGAGFRFLLDSITEDYTNFITLFTEFPFCLSGKTGDDYAFCQVFSVLPSLLVLLVGLTVKVGRMLRVKNRFWYFLIGFSWCATFPFVRMSAVLGQPDWFGLIFAFMLMLLTLDYRFDGIDLPRYLLIFAATAGIILTRRWYLYFVVGYCFAYVLLLVVSSVRLAKSGQQSRAVHRMVRLVVFGLCAAGAMVLLLLPMVRKILSFDYAGRYSYYNFGGITLELAAQTLRIGLLNFILIGMGLWFAAKRRLPALPCLAGTELLVSLVLFTRVQNTGSHQMLLFVPGWLLLFLVGSAALADGLKKHTAVKLCYWGFTMVFAVSVRCSPLTTVALPGFVVDHFPLKAVSEFVRLDKLTYDRTDAAQIQRVDDWIDAHCDAEK
;
A
#
# COMPACT_ATOMS: atom_id res chain seq x y z
N MET A 1 -37.28 -2.74 16.94
CA MET A 1 -35.86 -2.61 16.52
C MET A 1 -34.92 -3.54 17.28
N SER A 2 -35.11 -3.80 18.58
CA SER A 2 -34.20 -4.67 19.38
C SER A 2 -34.07 -6.10 18.85
N GLY A 3 -35.14 -6.72 18.34
CA GLY A 3 -35.12 -8.09 17.82
C GLY A 3 -34.39 -8.31 16.49
N ILE A 4 -34.19 -7.28 15.68
CA ILE A 4 -33.43 -7.36 14.41
C ILE A 4 -31.93 -7.24 14.69
N VAL A 5 -31.54 -6.31 15.57
CA VAL A 5 -30.13 -6.08 15.92
C VAL A 5 -29.51 -7.29 16.65
N SER A 6 -30.31 -8.01 17.44
CA SER A 6 -29.84 -9.22 18.13
C SER A 6 -29.48 -10.37 17.18
N ARG A 7 -30.08 -10.41 15.98
CA ARG A 7 -29.85 -11.46 14.96
C ARG A 7 -28.70 -11.14 13.99
N LEU A 8 -28.17 -9.92 14.02
CA LEU A 8 -27.06 -9.53 13.17
C LEU A 8 -25.74 -10.16 13.67
N SER A 9 -24.89 -10.57 12.72
CA SER A 9 -23.50 -10.91 13.03
C SER A 9 -22.77 -9.69 13.60
N VAL A 10 -21.67 -9.92 14.34
CA VAL A 10 -20.82 -8.84 14.88
C VAL A 10 -20.48 -7.80 13.81
N LEU A 11 -20.06 -8.26 12.63
CA LEU A 11 -19.73 -7.37 11.51
C LEU A 11 -20.96 -6.59 11.02
N GLY A 12 -22.14 -7.22 11.01
CA GLY A 12 -23.40 -6.52 10.68
C GLY A 12 -23.73 -5.40 11.67
N LYS A 13 -23.47 -5.61 12.95
CA LYS A 13 -23.62 -4.57 13.98
C LYS A 13 -22.64 -3.42 13.80
N VAL A 14 -21.39 -3.72 13.46
CA VAL A 14 -20.36 -2.71 13.13
C VAL A 14 -20.81 -1.84 11.95
N TRP A 15 -21.29 -2.45 10.87
CA TRP A 15 -21.76 -1.70 9.70
C TRP A 15 -23.01 -0.87 9.99
N LEU A 16 -23.92 -1.37 10.83
CA LEU A 16 -25.07 -0.59 11.28
C LEU A 16 -24.62 0.62 12.13
N GLY A 17 -23.64 0.42 13.02
CA GLY A 17 -23.04 1.52 13.79
C GLY A 17 -22.36 2.56 12.91
N LEU A 18 -21.61 2.12 11.89
CA LEU A 18 -20.99 3.03 10.92
C LEU A 18 -22.03 3.82 10.10
N ALA A 19 -23.13 3.17 9.69
CA ALA A 19 -24.20 3.85 8.98
C ALA A 19 -24.91 4.90 9.87
N ALA A 20 -25.16 4.56 11.14
CA ALA A 20 -25.70 5.51 12.11
C ALA A 20 -24.73 6.67 12.37
N GLY A 21 -23.43 6.38 12.49
CA GLY A 21 -22.39 7.40 12.63
C GLY A 21 -22.30 8.33 11.41
N ALA A 22 -22.39 7.80 10.19
CA ALA A 22 -22.44 8.61 8.97
C ALA A 22 -23.64 9.55 8.96
N LEU A 23 -24.84 9.04 9.33
CA LEU A 23 -26.04 9.87 9.43
C LEU A 23 -25.88 10.98 10.49
N ALA A 24 -25.32 10.64 11.66
CA ALA A 24 -25.05 11.61 12.71
C ALA A 24 -24.07 12.70 12.25
N LEU A 25 -23.02 12.34 11.50
CA LEU A 25 -22.07 13.29 10.92
C LEU A 25 -22.73 14.21 9.88
N ILE A 26 -23.60 13.67 9.03
CA ILE A 26 -24.35 14.48 8.07
C ILE A 26 -25.21 15.52 8.82
N VAL A 27 -25.98 15.08 9.82
CA VAL A 27 -26.83 15.98 10.63
C VAL A 27 -25.95 17.03 11.35
N PHE A 28 -24.85 16.62 11.95
CA PHE A 28 -23.91 17.52 12.63
C PHE A 28 -23.29 18.54 11.67
N GLY A 29 -22.84 18.12 10.49
CA GLY A 29 -22.28 19.02 9.48
C GLY A 29 -23.28 20.02 8.90
N LEU A 30 -24.59 19.67 8.88
CA LEU A 30 -25.65 20.58 8.49
C LEU A 30 -26.05 21.54 9.63
N ALA A 31 -26.06 21.06 10.88
CA ALA A 31 -26.45 21.83 12.05
C ALA A 31 -25.37 22.80 12.55
N ALA A 32 -24.08 22.43 12.39
CA ALA A 32 -22.95 23.21 12.85
C ALA A 32 -21.87 23.31 11.76
N PRO A 33 -22.15 23.94 10.61
CA PRO A 33 -21.19 24.10 9.53
C PRO A 33 -20.00 24.94 10.00
N GLY A 34 -18.77 24.43 9.76
CA GLY A 34 -17.53 25.08 10.20
C GLY A 34 -17.12 24.78 11.65
N SER A 35 -17.79 23.82 12.31
CA SER A 35 -17.32 23.35 13.63
C SER A 35 -15.95 22.71 13.52
N SER A 36 -15.02 23.12 14.39
CA SER A 36 -13.66 22.55 14.48
C SER A 36 -13.64 21.04 14.81
N LEU A 37 -14.72 20.51 15.36
CA LEU A 37 -14.89 19.10 15.67
C LEU A 37 -15.34 18.26 14.47
N PHE A 38 -15.89 18.89 13.43
CA PHE A 38 -16.50 18.15 12.33
C PHE A 38 -15.46 17.31 11.57
N PHE A 39 -14.35 17.91 11.15
CA PHE A 39 -13.34 17.22 10.35
C PHE A 39 -12.63 16.09 11.14
N PRO A 40 -12.18 16.29 12.41
CA PRO A 40 -11.68 15.20 13.24
C PRO A 40 -12.66 14.03 13.39
N LEU A 41 -13.96 14.29 13.59
CA LEU A 41 -14.98 13.24 13.70
C LEU A 41 -15.19 12.49 12.37
N VAL A 42 -15.17 13.18 11.24
CA VAL A 42 -15.19 12.55 9.92
C VAL A 42 -13.97 11.66 9.73
N SER A 43 -12.79 12.14 10.11
CA SER A 43 -11.54 11.37 10.04
C SER A 43 -11.59 10.10 10.89
N LEU A 44 -12.04 10.21 12.13
CA LEU A 44 -12.21 9.05 13.02
C LEU A 44 -13.19 8.02 12.41
N TRP A 45 -14.29 8.48 11.85
CA TRP A 45 -15.26 7.63 11.17
C TRP A 45 -14.65 6.97 9.93
N CYS A 46 -13.88 7.70 9.10
CA CYS A 46 -13.20 7.16 7.92
C CYS A 46 -12.21 6.06 8.31
N ASN A 47 -11.43 6.25 9.37
CA ASN A 47 -10.50 5.23 9.88
C ASN A 47 -11.24 3.98 10.36
N ALA A 48 -12.33 4.13 11.12
CA ALA A 48 -13.15 3.02 11.56
C ALA A 48 -13.80 2.28 10.37
N ALA A 49 -14.28 3.02 9.37
CA ALA A 49 -14.85 2.46 8.15
C ALA A 49 -13.81 1.70 7.31
N LEU A 50 -12.60 2.24 7.18
CA LEU A 50 -11.48 1.58 6.47
C LEU A 50 -11.09 0.26 7.16
N PHE A 51 -11.01 0.26 8.49
CA PHE A 51 -10.72 -0.93 9.26
C PHE A 51 -11.82 -1.99 9.14
N ALA A 52 -13.10 -1.57 9.23
CA ALA A 52 -14.24 -2.46 9.03
C ALA A 52 -14.28 -3.02 7.59
N LEU A 53 -13.92 -2.20 6.61
CA LEU A 53 -13.79 -2.63 5.21
C LEU A 53 -12.70 -3.68 5.04
N ALA A 54 -11.54 -3.51 5.69
CA ALA A 54 -10.47 -4.50 5.69
C ALA A 54 -10.96 -5.85 6.26
N LEU A 55 -11.69 -5.84 7.39
CA LEU A 55 -12.29 -7.05 7.97
C LEU A 55 -13.35 -7.68 7.05
N LEU A 56 -14.16 -6.88 6.37
CA LEU A 56 -15.14 -7.37 5.40
C LEU A 56 -14.45 -8.06 4.23
N VAL A 57 -13.36 -7.48 3.71
CA VAL A 57 -12.54 -8.06 2.65
C VAL A 57 -11.97 -9.41 3.07
N LEU A 58 -11.41 -9.51 4.29
CA LEU A 58 -10.93 -10.80 4.82
C LEU A 58 -12.05 -11.85 4.83
N ARG A 59 -13.21 -11.48 5.36
CA ARG A 59 -14.36 -12.39 5.41
C ARG A 59 -14.79 -12.84 4.02
N ARG A 60 -14.86 -11.93 3.04
CA ARG A 60 -15.18 -12.25 1.64
C ARG A 60 -14.11 -13.08 0.95
N ALA A 61 -12.86 -12.93 1.36
CA ALA A 61 -11.73 -13.74 0.92
C ALA A 61 -11.67 -15.13 1.61
N GLY A 62 -12.60 -15.43 2.54
CA GLY A 62 -12.63 -16.68 3.29
C GLY A 62 -11.49 -16.81 4.30
N ILE A 63 -10.99 -15.68 4.82
CA ILE A 63 -9.89 -15.64 5.80
C ILE A 63 -10.47 -15.39 7.19
N GLU A 64 -10.18 -16.29 8.09
CA GLU A 64 -10.45 -16.16 9.53
C GLU A 64 -9.12 -16.00 10.27
N LEU A 65 -9.08 -15.01 11.15
CA LEU A 65 -7.92 -14.74 12.00
C LEU A 65 -8.13 -15.40 13.35
N ASP A 66 -7.28 -16.34 13.69
CA ASP A 66 -7.23 -16.94 15.02
C ASP A 66 -6.60 -16.02 16.08
N LEU A 67 -6.54 -16.48 17.32
CA LEU A 67 -6.00 -15.69 18.43
C LEU A 67 -4.53 -15.34 18.24
N PHE A 68 -3.74 -16.25 17.63
CA PHE A 68 -2.32 -16.01 17.33
C PHE A 68 -2.17 -14.84 16.34
N HIS A 69 -2.92 -14.84 15.24
CA HIS A 69 -2.87 -13.77 14.26
C HIS A 69 -3.29 -12.41 14.86
N LYS A 70 -4.33 -12.42 15.72
CA LYS A 70 -4.79 -11.21 16.41
C LYS A 70 -3.73 -10.66 17.37
N ALA A 71 -3.10 -11.54 18.16
CA ALA A 71 -2.03 -11.15 19.08
C ALA A 71 -0.82 -10.58 18.34
N VAL A 72 -0.41 -11.21 17.23
CA VAL A 72 0.69 -10.70 16.38
C VAL A 72 0.35 -9.35 15.79
N LEU A 73 -0.89 -9.14 15.32
CA LEU A 73 -1.33 -7.84 14.77
C LEU A 73 -1.23 -6.73 15.81
N VAL A 74 -1.76 -6.96 17.01
CA VAL A 74 -1.71 -5.96 18.09
C VAL A 74 -0.27 -5.68 18.52
N GLY A 75 0.53 -6.74 18.67
CA GLY A 75 1.94 -6.62 19.05
C GLY A 75 2.76 -5.85 18.02
N LEU A 76 2.57 -6.13 16.73
CA LEU A 76 3.28 -5.43 15.65
C LEU A 76 2.81 -3.99 15.49
N TRP A 77 1.52 -3.72 15.61
CA TRP A 77 1.03 -2.35 15.60
C TRP A 77 1.62 -1.54 16.75
N ALA A 78 1.57 -2.07 17.98
CA ALA A 78 2.16 -1.40 19.14
C ALA A 78 3.67 -1.18 18.98
N ALA A 79 4.41 -2.20 18.51
CA ALA A 79 5.84 -2.10 18.24
C ALA A 79 6.15 -1.05 17.15
N ALA A 80 5.36 -1.01 16.09
CA ALA A 80 5.52 -0.02 15.02
C ALA A 80 5.24 1.40 15.53
N VAL A 81 4.15 1.60 16.28
CA VAL A 81 3.81 2.91 16.88
C VAL A 81 4.96 3.41 17.77
N LEU A 82 5.48 2.55 18.65
CA LEU A 82 6.61 2.90 19.52
C LEU A 82 7.88 3.18 18.72
N TYR A 83 8.17 2.38 17.71
CA TYR A 83 9.32 2.56 16.83
C TYR A 83 9.24 3.88 16.07
N PHE A 84 8.11 4.20 15.45
CA PHE A 84 7.94 5.45 14.71
C PHE A 84 7.94 6.66 15.64
N TYR A 85 7.28 6.57 16.79
CA TYR A 85 7.31 7.63 17.80
C TYR A 85 8.75 7.97 18.20
N TRP A 86 9.55 6.95 18.52
CA TRP A 86 10.94 7.16 18.89
C TRP A 86 11.80 7.67 17.72
N THR A 87 11.63 7.08 16.52
CA THR A 87 12.42 7.44 15.33
C THR A 87 12.15 8.87 14.90
N LEU A 88 10.88 9.29 14.87
CA LEU A 88 10.49 10.62 14.43
C LEU A 88 10.87 11.67 15.49
N GLY A 89 10.65 11.38 16.78
CA GLY A 89 10.97 12.30 17.86
C GLY A 89 12.48 12.48 18.15
N SER A 90 13.33 11.59 17.63
CA SER A 90 14.79 11.66 17.84
C SER A 90 15.57 12.22 16.65
N ARG A 91 14.91 12.56 15.55
CA ARG A 91 15.58 13.07 14.35
C ARG A 91 15.41 14.57 14.17
N THR A 92 16.36 15.17 13.45
CA THR A 92 16.31 16.56 13.00
C THR A 92 16.11 16.56 11.47
N PHE A 93 14.86 16.40 11.02
CA PHE A 93 14.52 16.32 9.61
C PHE A 93 13.86 17.61 9.14
N LEU A 94 14.37 18.16 8.04
CA LEU A 94 13.74 19.29 7.38
C LEU A 94 12.85 18.77 6.25
N TYR A 95 11.56 18.97 6.38
CA TYR A 95 10.60 18.67 5.31
C TYR A 95 10.80 19.64 4.15
N HIS A 96 10.87 19.13 2.94
CA HIS A 96 11.09 19.91 1.73
C HIS A 96 10.39 19.27 0.53
N TRP A 97 10.19 20.02 -0.54
CA TRP A 97 9.50 19.61 -1.76
C TRP A 97 8.14 18.98 -1.50
N ASP A 98 7.91 17.79 -2.04
CA ASP A 98 6.65 17.07 -1.89
C ASP A 98 6.27 16.80 -0.44
N TYR A 99 7.25 16.60 0.46
CA TYR A 99 7.00 16.33 1.88
C TYR A 99 6.27 17.48 2.57
N VAL A 100 6.69 18.73 2.29
CA VAL A 100 5.99 19.93 2.78
C VAL A 100 4.59 20.03 2.17
N ASN A 101 4.45 19.76 0.86
CA ASN A 101 3.16 19.83 0.19
C ASN A 101 2.11 18.90 0.80
N TYR A 102 2.51 17.71 1.29
CA TYR A 102 1.57 16.80 1.95
C TYR A 102 1.06 17.38 3.28
N ILE A 103 1.94 18.02 4.05
CA ILE A 103 1.58 18.66 5.32
C ILE A 103 0.69 19.87 5.03
N LEU A 104 1.06 20.72 4.08
CA LEU A 104 0.26 21.88 3.68
C LEU A 104 -1.15 21.49 3.23
N LYS A 105 -1.31 20.37 2.54
CA LYS A 105 -2.64 19.84 2.19
C LYS A 105 -3.47 19.51 3.41
N GLN A 106 -2.85 19.03 4.49
CA GLN A 106 -3.56 18.77 5.76
C GLN A 106 -4.06 20.07 6.36
N TYR A 107 -3.21 21.10 6.46
CA TYR A 107 -3.63 22.42 6.95
C TYR A 107 -4.72 23.07 6.09
N HIS A 108 -4.57 22.98 4.75
CA HIS A 108 -5.60 23.51 3.85
C HIS A 108 -6.94 22.78 4.00
N ALA A 109 -6.92 21.46 4.26
CA ALA A 109 -8.13 20.71 4.53
C ALA A 109 -8.78 21.17 5.85
N GLU A 110 -8.02 21.33 6.92
CA GLU A 110 -8.50 21.89 8.19
C GLU A 110 -9.14 23.27 7.98
N ALA A 111 -8.45 24.17 7.29
CA ALA A 111 -8.94 25.52 7.01
C ALA A 111 -10.25 25.49 6.18
N ALA A 112 -10.31 24.63 5.16
CA ALA A 112 -11.50 24.50 4.32
C ALA A 112 -12.71 23.96 5.11
N PHE A 113 -12.52 22.94 5.96
CA PHE A 113 -13.58 22.41 6.82
C PHE A 113 -13.99 23.40 7.93
N ALA A 114 -13.05 24.22 8.42
CA ALA A 114 -13.34 25.28 9.39
C ALA A 114 -14.20 26.42 8.78
N GLN A 115 -14.06 26.69 7.49
CA GLN A 115 -14.96 27.63 6.81
C GLN A 115 -16.39 27.11 6.78
N ASN A 116 -16.60 25.92 6.24
CA ASN A 116 -17.85 25.18 6.27
C ASN A 116 -17.65 23.77 5.70
N THR A 117 -18.55 22.87 6.03
CA THR A 117 -18.56 21.47 5.57
C THR A 117 -18.48 21.34 4.04
N GLY A 118 -19.21 22.20 3.31
CA GLY A 118 -19.24 22.17 1.83
C GLY A 118 -17.91 22.59 1.22
N ALA A 119 -17.20 23.58 1.77
CA ALA A 119 -15.87 23.99 1.33
C ALA A 119 -14.85 22.85 1.54
N GLY A 120 -14.89 22.18 2.70
CA GLY A 120 -14.03 21.05 2.98
C GLY A 120 -14.21 19.90 1.97
N PHE A 121 -15.45 19.47 1.71
CA PHE A 121 -15.68 18.42 0.70
C PHE A 121 -15.33 18.88 -0.72
N ARG A 122 -15.56 20.14 -1.07
CA ARG A 122 -15.13 20.69 -2.36
C ARG A 122 -13.60 20.62 -2.51
N PHE A 123 -12.85 21.02 -1.48
CA PHE A 123 -11.39 20.92 -1.47
C PHE A 123 -10.89 19.48 -1.74
N LEU A 124 -11.58 18.47 -1.19
CA LEU A 124 -11.25 17.07 -1.47
C LEU A 124 -11.56 16.70 -2.94
N LEU A 125 -12.75 17.06 -3.44
CA LEU A 125 -13.19 16.67 -4.78
C LEU A 125 -12.39 17.38 -5.89
N ASP A 126 -12.04 18.64 -5.71
CA ASP A 126 -11.26 19.42 -6.69
C ASP A 126 -9.87 18.81 -6.89
N SER A 127 -9.32 18.16 -5.84
CA SER A 127 -8.02 17.49 -5.91
C SER A 127 -7.98 16.23 -6.81
N ILE A 128 -9.12 15.73 -7.28
CA ILE A 128 -9.18 14.55 -8.17
C ILE A 128 -8.36 14.77 -9.45
N THR A 129 -8.21 16.01 -9.90
CA THR A 129 -7.40 16.36 -11.07
C THR A 129 -5.92 16.59 -10.78
N GLU A 130 -5.51 16.57 -9.51
CA GLU A 130 -4.11 16.75 -9.11
C GLU A 130 -3.30 15.45 -9.23
N ASP A 131 -1.97 15.55 -9.08
CA ASP A 131 -1.06 14.40 -9.15
C ASP A 131 -1.27 13.43 -7.99
N TYR A 132 -1.67 13.95 -6.84
CA TYR A 132 -2.10 13.22 -5.66
C TYR A 132 -3.30 13.94 -5.04
N THR A 133 -4.28 13.14 -4.65
CA THR A 133 -5.53 13.68 -4.14
C THR A 133 -5.42 14.07 -2.66
N ASN A 134 -6.33 14.93 -2.20
CA ASN A 134 -6.40 15.34 -0.80
C ASN A 134 -7.18 14.34 0.07
N PHE A 135 -7.68 13.24 -0.48
CA PHE A 135 -8.48 12.27 0.28
C PHE A 135 -7.75 11.63 1.45
N ILE A 136 -6.40 11.63 1.42
CA ILE A 136 -5.58 11.12 2.51
C ILE A 136 -5.81 11.90 3.81
N THR A 137 -6.09 13.19 3.73
CA THR A 137 -6.32 14.04 4.90
C THR A 137 -7.51 13.57 5.74
N LEU A 138 -8.47 12.87 5.12
CA LEU A 138 -9.58 12.23 5.83
C LEU A 138 -9.14 11.16 6.84
N PHE A 139 -7.96 10.59 6.68
CA PHE A 139 -7.47 9.52 7.56
C PHE A 139 -6.46 10.02 8.59
N THR A 140 -5.79 11.13 8.30
CA THR A 140 -4.73 11.68 9.17
C THR A 140 -5.23 12.70 10.17
N GLU A 141 -6.35 13.35 9.94
CA GLU A 141 -6.85 14.46 10.75
C GLU A 141 -7.11 14.10 12.20
N PHE A 142 -7.78 12.98 12.48
CA PHE A 142 -8.17 12.67 13.87
C PHE A 142 -6.97 12.66 14.83
N PRO A 143 -5.87 11.92 14.59
CA PRO A 143 -4.72 12.04 15.47
C PRO A 143 -3.98 13.38 15.32
N PHE A 144 -3.92 13.97 14.12
CA PHE A 144 -3.17 15.18 13.84
C PHE A 144 -3.74 16.41 14.57
N CYS A 145 -5.05 16.53 14.69
CA CYS A 145 -5.67 17.62 15.46
C CYS A 145 -5.33 17.63 16.96
N LEU A 146 -4.83 16.50 17.49
CA LEU A 146 -4.42 16.34 18.89
C LEU A 146 -2.90 16.45 19.09
N SER A 147 -2.13 16.65 18.02
CA SER A 147 -0.67 16.73 18.03
C SER A 147 -0.15 18.15 18.01
N GLY A 148 1.18 18.31 18.07
CA GLY A 148 1.85 19.59 17.88
C GLY A 148 1.80 20.12 16.44
N LYS A 149 1.19 19.36 15.53
CA LYS A 149 1.00 19.71 14.10
C LYS A 149 2.30 19.94 13.33
N THR A 150 3.38 19.31 13.76
CA THR A 150 4.66 19.33 13.02
C THR A 150 4.63 18.34 11.83
N GLY A 151 5.66 18.37 10.99
CA GLY A 151 5.85 17.40 9.93
C GLY A 151 6.04 15.97 10.45
N ASP A 152 6.73 15.81 11.59
CA ASP A 152 6.92 14.54 12.25
C ASP A 152 5.62 14.01 12.86
N ASP A 153 4.80 14.89 13.43
CA ASP A 153 3.46 14.55 13.88
C ASP A 153 2.58 14.06 12.71
N TYR A 154 2.65 14.72 11.57
CA TYR A 154 1.91 14.30 10.37
C TYR A 154 2.30 12.89 9.92
N ALA A 155 3.60 12.60 9.84
CA ALA A 155 4.10 11.28 9.51
C ALA A 155 3.66 10.22 10.54
N PHE A 156 3.74 10.56 11.84
CA PHE A 156 3.29 9.68 12.92
C PHE A 156 1.78 9.41 12.85
N CYS A 157 0.97 10.43 12.61
CA CYS A 157 -0.48 10.32 12.50
C CYS A 157 -0.92 9.39 11.37
N GLN A 158 -0.21 9.41 10.24
CA GLN A 158 -0.44 8.43 9.17
C GLN A 158 -0.22 7.00 9.65
N VAL A 159 0.89 6.73 10.32
CA VAL A 159 1.21 5.39 10.84
C VAL A 159 0.16 4.94 11.85
N PHE A 160 -0.18 5.81 12.80
CA PHE A 160 -1.16 5.48 13.83
C PHE A 160 -2.52 5.10 13.24
N SER A 161 -3.00 5.88 12.27
CA SER A 161 -4.35 5.73 11.71
C SER A 161 -4.48 4.57 10.72
N VAL A 162 -3.48 4.38 9.86
CA VAL A 162 -3.62 3.58 8.63
C VAL A 162 -3.00 2.21 8.76
N LEU A 163 -1.92 2.11 9.54
CA LEU A 163 -1.19 0.85 9.72
C LEU A 163 -2.06 -0.31 10.21
N PRO A 164 -3.04 -0.13 11.13
CA PRO A 164 -3.92 -1.23 11.55
C PRO A 164 -4.62 -1.91 10.38
N SER A 165 -5.19 -1.14 9.47
CA SER A 165 -5.89 -1.66 8.29
C SER A 165 -4.93 -2.36 7.33
N LEU A 166 -3.75 -1.79 7.11
CA LEU A 166 -2.71 -2.39 6.27
C LEU A 166 -2.23 -3.73 6.83
N LEU A 167 -1.93 -3.80 8.13
CA LEU A 167 -1.47 -5.03 8.77
C LEU A 167 -2.51 -6.14 8.72
N VAL A 168 -3.79 -5.83 8.95
CA VAL A 168 -4.90 -6.78 8.83
C VAL A 168 -4.94 -7.40 7.44
N LEU A 169 -4.85 -6.58 6.40
CA LEU A 169 -4.87 -7.05 5.01
C LEU A 169 -3.61 -7.86 4.66
N LEU A 170 -2.46 -7.45 5.16
CA LEU A 170 -1.19 -8.14 4.94
C LEU A 170 -1.19 -9.53 5.60
N VAL A 171 -1.71 -9.66 6.83
CA VAL A 171 -1.93 -10.97 7.47
C VAL A 171 -2.86 -11.83 6.61
N GLY A 172 -3.98 -11.25 6.17
CA GLY A 172 -4.93 -11.95 5.30
C GLY A 172 -4.28 -12.45 4.02
N LEU A 173 -3.50 -11.60 3.36
CA LEU A 173 -2.78 -11.94 2.14
C LEU A 173 -1.77 -13.07 2.38
N THR A 174 -0.99 -12.98 3.45
CA THR A 174 -0.03 -14.02 3.85
C THR A 174 -0.72 -15.36 4.07
N VAL A 175 -1.81 -15.39 4.84
CA VAL A 175 -2.59 -16.61 5.09
C VAL A 175 -3.17 -17.18 3.79
N LYS A 176 -3.73 -16.32 2.93
CA LYS A 176 -4.32 -16.73 1.66
C LYS A 176 -3.29 -17.36 0.73
N VAL A 177 -2.17 -16.70 0.55
CA VAL A 177 -1.07 -17.21 -0.30
C VAL A 177 -0.53 -18.52 0.25
N GLY A 178 -0.35 -18.64 1.57
CA GLY A 178 0.07 -19.89 2.21
C GLY A 178 -0.88 -21.05 1.96
N ARG A 179 -2.21 -20.81 2.00
CA ARG A 179 -3.22 -21.81 1.64
C ARG A 179 -3.12 -22.21 0.15
N MET A 180 -2.98 -21.24 -0.75
CA MET A 180 -2.84 -21.50 -2.20
C MET A 180 -1.59 -22.31 -2.52
N LEU A 181 -0.47 -22.05 -1.82
CA LEU A 181 0.79 -22.77 -1.97
C LEU A 181 0.79 -24.12 -1.23
N ARG A 182 -0.27 -24.46 -0.51
CA ARG A 182 -0.41 -25.69 0.30
C ARG A 182 0.75 -25.85 1.27
N VAL A 183 1.11 -24.77 1.96
CA VAL A 183 2.21 -24.77 2.93
C VAL A 183 1.85 -25.68 4.11
N LYS A 184 2.78 -26.59 4.44
CA LYS A 184 2.62 -27.55 5.55
C LYS A 184 3.06 -26.94 6.88
N ASN A 185 4.18 -26.23 6.87
CA ASN A 185 4.73 -25.60 8.07
C ASN A 185 4.22 -24.16 8.20
N ARG A 186 2.94 -24.03 8.62
CA ARG A 186 2.23 -22.75 8.69
C ARG A 186 2.88 -21.75 9.62
N PHE A 187 3.41 -22.20 10.76
CA PHE A 187 4.04 -21.32 11.73
C PHE A 187 5.27 -20.62 11.15
N TRP A 188 6.23 -21.38 10.61
CA TRP A 188 7.43 -20.81 10.01
C TRP A 188 7.13 -19.96 8.78
N TYR A 189 6.20 -20.40 7.96
CA TYR A 189 5.77 -19.63 6.81
C TYR A 189 5.21 -18.26 7.21
N PHE A 190 4.31 -18.27 8.20
CA PHE A 190 3.72 -17.04 8.69
C PHE A 190 4.78 -16.15 9.34
N LEU A 191 5.60 -16.68 10.23
CA LEU A 191 6.63 -15.92 10.92
C LEU A 191 7.61 -15.26 9.93
N ILE A 192 8.14 -16.01 8.98
CA ILE A 192 9.12 -15.50 8.02
C ILE A 192 8.43 -14.57 7.01
N GLY A 193 7.38 -15.02 6.36
CA GLY A 193 6.72 -14.30 5.28
C GLY A 193 6.05 -13.02 5.76
N PHE A 194 5.26 -13.11 6.83
CA PHE A 194 4.57 -11.94 7.37
C PHE A 194 5.53 -10.92 7.96
N SER A 195 6.48 -11.35 8.79
CA SER A 195 7.45 -10.43 9.38
C SER A 195 8.24 -9.69 8.30
N TRP A 196 8.66 -10.41 7.26
CA TRP A 196 9.36 -9.84 6.11
C TRP A 196 8.53 -8.79 5.39
N CYS A 197 7.30 -9.13 5.04
CA CYS A 197 6.38 -8.20 4.38
C CYS A 197 6.02 -6.99 5.25
N ALA A 198 5.83 -7.18 6.56
CA ALA A 198 5.48 -6.12 7.49
C ALA A 198 6.61 -5.10 7.68
N THR A 199 7.85 -5.53 7.51
CA THR A 199 9.04 -4.69 7.70
C THR A 199 9.67 -4.25 6.39
N PHE A 200 8.96 -4.36 5.27
CA PHE A 200 9.50 -4.03 3.96
C PHE A 200 10.00 -2.59 3.90
N PRO A 201 11.29 -2.36 3.50
CA PRO A 201 11.95 -1.07 3.70
C PRO A 201 11.24 0.10 3.05
N PHE A 202 10.69 -0.08 1.85
CA PHE A 202 10.07 1.03 1.09
C PHE A 202 8.76 1.52 1.70
N VAL A 203 7.98 0.61 2.32
CA VAL A 203 6.77 0.99 3.06
C VAL A 203 7.16 1.82 4.28
N ARG A 204 8.12 1.33 5.06
CA ARG A 204 8.66 2.03 6.23
C ARG A 204 9.24 3.39 5.85
N MET A 205 10.01 3.44 4.76
CA MET A 205 10.58 4.66 4.23
C MET A 205 9.53 5.71 3.94
N SER A 206 8.51 5.37 3.17
CA SER A 206 7.44 6.30 2.84
C SER A 206 6.70 6.77 4.09
N ALA A 207 6.50 5.89 5.07
CA ALA A 207 5.87 6.26 6.34
C ALA A 207 6.72 7.24 7.15
N VAL A 208 8.05 7.01 7.26
CA VAL A 208 8.97 7.91 7.96
C VAL A 208 9.03 9.29 7.31
N LEU A 209 8.92 9.37 5.99
CA LEU A 209 8.94 10.63 5.24
C LEU A 209 7.57 11.33 5.16
N GLY A 210 6.54 10.78 5.79
CA GLY A 210 5.19 11.34 5.72
C GLY A 210 4.57 11.29 4.32
N GLN A 211 5.09 10.41 3.45
CA GLN A 211 4.54 10.25 2.10
C GLN A 211 3.24 9.45 2.16
N PRO A 212 2.13 9.93 1.59
CA PRO A 212 0.86 9.23 1.64
C PRO A 212 0.77 8.02 0.71
N ASP A 213 1.77 7.79 -0.10
CA ASP A 213 1.77 6.81 -1.19
C ASP A 213 1.54 5.36 -0.71
N TRP A 214 2.01 5.01 0.48
CA TRP A 214 1.83 3.67 1.05
C TRP A 214 0.37 3.32 1.41
N PHE A 215 -0.53 4.30 1.46
CA PHE A 215 -1.97 4.05 1.55
C PHE A 215 -2.51 3.24 0.38
N GLY A 216 -1.96 3.45 -0.82
CA GLY A 216 -2.34 2.68 -2.00
C GLY A 216 -2.20 1.18 -1.82
N LEU A 217 -1.28 0.73 -0.94
CA LEU A 217 -1.10 -0.69 -0.62
C LEU A 217 -2.30 -1.31 0.07
N ILE A 218 -3.06 -0.54 0.87
CA ILE A 218 -4.29 -1.03 1.50
C ILE A 218 -5.25 -1.52 0.42
N PHE A 219 -5.53 -0.67 -0.54
CA PHE A 219 -6.44 -0.98 -1.63
C PHE A 219 -5.88 -2.03 -2.59
N ALA A 220 -4.57 -2.02 -2.83
CA ALA A 220 -3.90 -3.07 -3.62
C ALA A 220 -4.05 -4.45 -2.95
N PHE A 221 -3.84 -4.55 -1.65
CA PHE A 221 -4.03 -5.81 -0.91
C PHE A 221 -5.50 -6.23 -0.82
N MET A 222 -6.44 -5.28 -0.73
CA MET A 222 -7.87 -5.58 -0.86
C MET A 222 -8.18 -6.19 -2.23
N LEU A 223 -7.71 -5.58 -3.32
CA LEU A 223 -7.90 -6.09 -4.67
C LEU A 223 -7.35 -7.51 -4.82
N MET A 224 -6.12 -7.74 -4.35
CA MET A 224 -5.47 -9.06 -4.40
C MET A 224 -6.25 -10.10 -3.59
N LEU A 225 -6.65 -9.79 -2.36
CA LEU A 225 -7.44 -10.69 -1.51
C LEU A 225 -8.76 -11.08 -2.14
N LEU A 226 -9.42 -10.18 -2.83
CA LEU A 226 -10.71 -10.41 -3.47
C LEU A 226 -10.60 -11.22 -4.76
N THR A 227 -9.43 -11.19 -5.42
CA THR A 227 -9.27 -11.76 -6.78
C THR A 227 -8.43 -13.02 -6.86
N LEU A 228 -7.39 -13.21 -6.01
CA LEU A 228 -6.38 -14.27 -6.16
C LEU A 228 -6.94 -15.69 -6.43
N ASP A 229 -8.02 -16.07 -5.78
CA ASP A 229 -8.70 -17.36 -5.95
C ASP A 229 -10.07 -17.28 -6.61
N TYR A 230 -10.54 -16.07 -6.91
CA TYR A 230 -11.84 -15.87 -7.52
C TYR A 230 -11.80 -16.21 -9.02
N ARG A 231 -12.84 -16.84 -9.54
CA ARG A 231 -12.85 -17.37 -10.93
C ARG A 231 -14.01 -16.89 -11.79
N PHE A 232 -14.87 -16.01 -11.30
CA PHE A 232 -16.09 -15.56 -11.99
C PHE A 232 -17.05 -16.72 -12.38
N ASP A 233 -17.04 -17.80 -11.62
CA ASP A 233 -17.94 -18.94 -11.86
C ASP A 233 -19.41 -18.62 -11.50
N GLY A 234 -19.65 -17.61 -10.66
CA GLY A 234 -20.95 -17.08 -10.25
C GLY A 234 -20.97 -15.57 -10.22
N ILE A 235 -22.17 -14.98 -10.06
CA ILE A 235 -22.34 -13.55 -9.80
C ILE A 235 -22.22 -13.33 -8.29
N ASP A 236 -21.26 -12.52 -7.88
CA ASP A 236 -21.07 -12.07 -6.48
C ASP A 236 -21.00 -10.55 -6.47
N LEU A 237 -22.19 -9.92 -6.51
CA LEU A 237 -22.29 -8.46 -6.60
C LEU A 237 -21.56 -7.73 -5.47
N PRO A 238 -21.62 -8.13 -4.18
CA PRO A 238 -20.85 -7.50 -3.14
C PRO A 238 -19.34 -7.57 -3.38
N ARG A 239 -18.82 -8.69 -3.89
CA ARG A 239 -17.40 -8.81 -4.25
C ARG A 239 -17.04 -7.91 -5.44
N TYR A 240 -17.92 -7.82 -6.45
CA TYR A 240 -17.71 -6.92 -7.59
C TYR A 240 -17.61 -5.46 -7.15
N LEU A 241 -18.51 -5.02 -6.27
CA LEU A 241 -18.47 -3.67 -5.71
C LEU A 241 -17.19 -3.42 -4.89
N LEU A 242 -16.74 -4.40 -4.11
CA LEU A 242 -15.49 -4.29 -3.35
C LEU A 242 -14.25 -4.25 -4.26
N ILE A 243 -14.21 -5.03 -5.33
CA ILE A 243 -13.14 -4.98 -6.35
C ILE A 243 -13.11 -3.60 -7.00
N PHE A 244 -14.27 -3.08 -7.40
CA PHE A 244 -14.40 -1.75 -7.97
C PHE A 244 -13.92 -0.67 -6.99
N ALA A 245 -14.40 -0.70 -5.74
CA ALA A 245 -14.01 0.26 -4.71
C ALA A 245 -12.50 0.20 -4.39
N ALA A 246 -11.92 -1.00 -4.32
CA ALA A 246 -10.48 -1.16 -4.13
C ALA A 246 -9.70 -0.56 -5.30
N THR A 247 -10.13 -0.82 -6.54
CA THR A 247 -9.48 -0.26 -7.74
C THR A 247 -9.57 1.26 -7.77
N ALA A 248 -10.74 1.84 -7.45
CA ALA A 248 -10.92 3.28 -7.34
C ALA A 248 -10.02 3.87 -6.24
N GLY A 249 -9.97 3.25 -5.07
CA GLY A 249 -9.13 3.67 -3.95
C GLY A 249 -7.64 3.71 -4.31
N ILE A 250 -7.15 2.70 -5.05
CA ILE A 250 -5.77 2.67 -5.55
C ILE A 250 -5.49 3.91 -6.41
N ILE A 251 -6.33 4.17 -7.40
CA ILE A 251 -6.14 5.27 -8.36
C ILE A 251 -6.28 6.64 -7.67
N LEU A 252 -7.24 6.78 -6.74
CA LEU A 252 -7.46 8.01 -5.98
C LEU A 252 -6.35 8.29 -4.98
N THR A 253 -5.61 7.29 -4.52
CA THR A 253 -4.45 7.53 -3.65
C THR A 253 -3.35 8.22 -4.43
N ARG A 254 -2.99 7.69 -5.60
CA ARG A 254 -1.91 8.22 -6.44
C ARG A 254 -2.10 7.77 -7.88
N ARG A 255 -2.04 8.67 -8.84
CA ARG A 255 -2.27 8.34 -10.27
C ARG A 255 -1.31 7.31 -10.83
N TRP A 256 -0.04 7.33 -10.45
CA TRP A 256 0.93 6.37 -10.96
C TRP A 256 0.63 4.91 -10.53
N TYR A 257 -0.17 4.68 -9.50
CA TYR A 257 -0.67 3.33 -9.20
C TYR A 257 -1.56 2.74 -10.30
N LEU A 258 -1.98 3.56 -11.28
CA LEU A 258 -2.68 3.04 -12.45
C LEU A 258 -1.85 2.00 -13.20
N TYR A 259 -0.52 2.13 -13.21
CA TYR A 259 0.36 1.11 -13.83
C TYR A 259 0.25 -0.24 -13.11
N PHE A 260 0.19 -0.26 -11.78
CA PHE A 260 -0.08 -1.48 -11.02
C PHE A 260 -1.47 -2.05 -11.36
N VAL A 261 -2.51 -1.23 -11.39
CA VAL A 261 -3.87 -1.67 -11.71
C VAL A 261 -3.90 -2.33 -13.09
N VAL A 262 -3.30 -1.71 -14.10
CA VAL A 262 -3.22 -2.26 -15.45
C VAL A 262 -2.42 -3.56 -15.47
N GLY A 263 -1.24 -3.57 -14.86
CA GLY A 263 -0.37 -4.75 -14.79
C GLY A 263 -1.04 -5.92 -14.07
N TYR A 264 -1.64 -5.66 -12.91
CA TYR A 264 -2.31 -6.68 -12.12
C TYR A 264 -3.57 -7.22 -12.80
N CYS A 265 -4.44 -6.36 -13.33
CA CYS A 265 -5.64 -6.77 -14.05
C CYS A 265 -5.29 -7.56 -15.30
N PHE A 266 -4.28 -7.14 -16.06
CA PHE A 266 -3.81 -7.88 -17.23
C PHE A 266 -3.32 -9.29 -16.84
N ALA A 267 -2.45 -9.39 -15.85
CA ALA A 267 -1.93 -10.66 -15.35
C ALA A 267 -3.06 -11.59 -14.85
N TYR A 268 -4.02 -11.01 -14.12
CA TYR A 268 -5.16 -11.75 -13.60
C TYR A 268 -6.08 -12.26 -14.70
N VAL A 269 -6.42 -11.42 -15.69
CA VAL A 269 -7.23 -11.80 -16.86
C VAL A 269 -6.53 -12.91 -17.64
N LEU A 270 -5.22 -12.80 -17.87
CA LEU A 270 -4.44 -13.82 -18.55
C LEU A 270 -4.55 -15.18 -17.84
N LEU A 271 -4.41 -15.21 -16.52
CA LEU A 271 -4.60 -16.45 -15.76
C LEU A 271 -6.02 -17.01 -15.86
N LEU A 272 -7.03 -16.15 -15.85
CA LEU A 272 -8.42 -16.57 -16.03
C LEU A 272 -8.66 -17.14 -17.42
N VAL A 273 -8.11 -16.55 -18.48
CA VAL A 273 -8.18 -17.06 -19.85
C VAL A 273 -7.54 -18.44 -19.90
N VAL A 274 -6.30 -18.61 -19.42
CA VAL A 274 -5.60 -19.89 -19.38
C VAL A 274 -6.41 -20.94 -18.62
N SER A 275 -6.98 -20.57 -17.46
CA SER A 275 -7.80 -21.50 -16.67
C SER A 275 -9.11 -21.87 -17.38
N SER A 276 -9.72 -20.94 -18.11
CA SER A 276 -10.96 -21.17 -18.87
C SER A 276 -10.72 -22.05 -20.10
N VAL A 277 -9.59 -21.86 -20.79
CA VAL A 277 -9.19 -22.76 -21.90
C VAL A 277 -8.97 -24.20 -21.38
N ARG A 278 -8.32 -24.36 -20.23
CA ARG A 278 -8.16 -25.70 -19.62
C ARG A 278 -9.51 -26.31 -19.24
N LEU A 279 -10.44 -25.51 -18.72
CA LEU A 279 -11.78 -25.93 -18.36
C LEU A 279 -12.57 -26.36 -19.59
N ALA A 280 -12.48 -25.59 -20.69
CA ALA A 280 -13.12 -25.97 -21.97
C ALA A 280 -12.56 -27.29 -22.52
N LYS A 281 -11.22 -27.48 -22.49
CA LYS A 281 -10.56 -28.72 -22.90
C LYS A 281 -10.96 -29.96 -22.06
N SER A 282 -11.38 -29.72 -20.80
CA SER A 282 -11.89 -30.80 -19.93
C SER A 282 -13.39 -31.10 -20.11
N GLY A 283 -14.01 -30.58 -21.19
CA GLY A 283 -15.42 -30.83 -21.51
C GLY A 283 -16.41 -29.84 -20.85
N GLN A 284 -15.94 -28.87 -20.06
CA GLN A 284 -16.80 -27.88 -19.39
C GLN A 284 -16.86 -26.55 -20.16
N GLN A 285 -17.13 -26.63 -21.48
CA GLN A 285 -17.09 -25.48 -22.39
C GLN A 285 -18.11 -24.40 -22.00
N SER A 286 -19.34 -24.77 -21.66
CA SER A 286 -20.39 -23.82 -21.24
C SER A 286 -19.95 -23.01 -20.00
N ARG A 287 -19.36 -23.67 -19.01
CA ARG A 287 -18.85 -23.01 -17.80
C ARG A 287 -17.71 -22.06 -18.11
N ALA A 288 -16.80 -22.45 -19.01
CA ALA A 288 -15.70 -21.58 -19.44
C ALA A 288 -16.21 -20.31 -20.15
N VAL A 289 -17.19 -20.45 -21.06
CA VAL A 289 -17.82 -19.30 -21.74
C VAL A 289 -18.52 -18.39 -20.76
N HIS A 290 -19.36 -18.92 -19.87
CA HIS A 290 -20.06 -18.07 -18.86
C HIS A 290 -19.08 -17.33 -17.94
N ARG A 291 -17.95 -17.95 -17.56
CA ARG A 291 -16.89 -17.27 -16.79
C ARG A 291 -16.33 -16.07 -17.54
N MET A 292 -15.98 -16.27 -18.81
CA MET A 292 -15.42 -15.20 -19.64
C MET A 292 -16.41 -14.08 -19.91
N VAL A 293 -17.67 -14.41 -20.19
CA VAL A 293 -18.73 -13.41 -20.36
C VAL A 293 -18.91 -12.56 -19.10
N ARG A 294 -18.98 -13.17 -17.91
CA ARG A 294 -19.10 -12.43 -16.65
C ARG A 294 -17.89 -11.53 -16.39
N LEU A 295 -16.68 -12.03 -16.67
CA LEU A 295 -15.45 -11.23 -16.54
C LEU A 295 -15.50 -10.01 -17.46
N VAL A 296 -15.85 -10.19 -18.73
CA VAL A 296 -15.92 -9.11 -19.73
C VAL A 296 -17.00 -8.09 -19.35
N VAL A 297 -18.21 -8.56 -19.00
CA VAL A 297 -19.31 -7.67 -18.59
C VAL A 297 -18.91 -6.88 -17.35
N PHE A 298 -18.38 -7.54 -16.32
CA PHE A 298 -17.89 -6.85 -15.13
C PHE A 298 -16.79 -5.83 -15.46
N GLY A 299 -15.81 -6.23 -16.28
CA GLY A 299 -14.70 -5.35 -16.68
C GLY A 299 -15.17 -4.11 -17.43
N LEU A 300 -16.09 -4.26 -18.38
CA LEU A 300 -16.65 -3.14 -19.14
C LEU A 300 -17.50 -2.21 -18.23
N CYS A 301 -18.36 -2.78 -17.39
CA CYS A 301 -19.15 -2.00 -16.43
C CYS A 301 -18.24 -1.24 -15.43
N ALA A 302 -17.23 -1.91 -14.89
CA ALA A 302 -16.31 -1.29 -13.95
C ALA A 302 -15.46 -0.20 -14.61
N ALA A 303 -14.94 -0.44 -15.82
CA ALA A 303 -14.19 0.56 -16.58
C ALA A 303 -15.07 1.77 -16.94
N GLY A 304 -16.29 1.53 -17.44
CA GLY A 304 -17.23 2.61 -17.75
C GLY A 304 -17.60 3.43 -16.52
N ALA A 305 -17.91 2.80 -15.41
CA ALA A 305 -18.19 3.48 -14.14
C ALA A 305 -16.97 4.28 -13.64
N MET A 306 -15.76 3.71 -13.77
CA MET A 306 -14.53 4.40 -13.37
C MET A 306 -14.27 5.64 -14.23
N VAL A 307 -14.44 5.53 -15.55
CA VAL A 307 -14.32 6.68 -16.47
C VAL A 307 -15.33 7.76 -16.14
N LEU A 308 -16.59 7.41 -15.85
CA LEU A 308 -17.62 8.38 -15.49
C LEU A 308 -17.33 9.07 -14.16
N LEU A 309 -16.95 8.32 -13.12
CA LEU A 309 -16.65 8.86 -11.80
C LEU A 309 -15.39 9.73 -11.77
N LEU A 310 -14.38 9.36 -12.54
CA LEU A 310 -13.09 10.03 -12.60
C LEU A 310 -12.87 10.79 -13.91
N LEU A 311 -13.95 11.20 -14.57
CA LEU A 311 -13.89 11.84 -15.88
C LEU A 311 -12.94 13.04 -15.95
N PRO A 312 -12.86 13.94 -14.93
CA PRO A 312 -11.89 15.02 -14.94
C PRO A 312 -10.43 14.52 -14.95
N MET A 313 -10.14 13.49 -14.13
CA MET A 313 -8.81 12.85 -14.11
C MET A 313 -8.49 12.16 -15.43
N VAL A 314 -9.44 11.40 -15.99
CA VAL A 314 -9.27 10.72 -17.29
C VAL A 314 -8.96 11.72 -18.40
N ARG A 315 -9.70 12.82 -18.47
CA ARG A 315 -9.43 13.89 -19.45
C ARG A 315 -8.01 14.44 -19.28
N LYS A 316 -7.60 14.72 -18.04
CA LYS A 316 -6.24 15.23 -17.77
C LYS A 316 -5.17 14.20 -18.16
N ILE A 317 -5.35 12.92 -17.85
CA ILE A 317 -4.39 11.86 -18.23
C ILE A 317 -4.26 11.76 -19.76
N LEU A 318 -5.34 11.88 -20.51
CA LEU A 318 -5.33 11.78 -21.96
C LEU A 318 -4.78 13.03 -22.66
N SER A 319 -4.89 14.21 -22.04
CA SER A 319 -4.44 15.48 -22.61
C SER A 319 -3.03 15.91 -22.20
N PHE A 320 -2.44 15.28 -21.19
CA PHE A 320 -1.17 15.69 -20.60
C PHE A 320 -0.02 14.77 -21.04
N ASP A 321 1.03 15.37 -21.60
CA ASP A 321 2.25 14.64 -21.96
C ASP A 321 3.12 14.34 -20.71
N TYR A 322 2.81 13.24 -20.06
CA TYR A 322 3.56 12.77 -18.89
C TYR A 322 5.00 12.38 -19.25
N ALA A 323 5.22 11.78 -20.42
CA ALA A 323 6.55 11.36 -20.83
C ALA A 323 7.48 12.55 -21.05
N GLY A 324 6.98 13.60 -21.70
CA GLY A 324 7.72 14.85 -21.88
C GLY A 324 7.97 15.55 -20.53
N ARG A 325 6.94 15.66 -19.68
CA ARG A 325 7.05 16.36 -18.39
C ARG A 325 8.04 15.69 -17.42
N TYR A 326 8.07 14.36 -17.38
CA TYR A 326 8.92 13.59 -16.47
C TYR A 326 10.18 13.02 -17.15
N SER A 327 10.49 13.43 -18.38
CA SER A 327 11.68 12.98 -19.12
C SER A 327 12.99 13.19 -18.36
N TYR A 328 13.08 14.25 -17.55
CA TYR A 328 14.23 14.54 -16.69
C TYR A 328 14.50 13.43 -15.67
N TYR A 329 13.47 12.68 -15.25
CA TYR A 329 13.59 11.56 -14.31
C TYR A 329 13.76 10.21 -15.01
N ASN A 330 13.92 10.17 -16.33
CA ASN A 330 14.17 8.96 -17.10
C ASN A 330 15.67 8.82 -17.39
N PHE A 331 16.38 8.15 -16.48
CA PHE A 331 17.85 8.08 -16.52
C PHE A 331 18.42 6.92 -17.33
N GLY A 332 17.62 6.01 -17.84
CA GLY A 332 18.11 4.84 -18.57
C GLY A 332 17.07 3.75 -18.81
N GLY A 333 15.80 4.10 -18.71
CA GLY A 333 14.69 3.21 -19.04
C GLY A 333 14.64 1.93 -18.20
N ILE A 334 14.16 0.86 -18.81
CA ILE A 334 13.90 -0.42 -18.14
C ILE A 334 15.18 -1.10 -17.63
N THR A 335 16.31 -0.95 -18.32
CA THR A 335 17.56 -1.61 -17.94
C THR A 335 18.09 -1.08 -16.61
N LEU A 336 18.11 0.26 -16.47
CA LEU A 336 18.51 0.90 -15.24
C LEU A 336 17.51 0.59 -14.11
N GLU A 337 16.23 0.56 -14.41
CA GLU A 337 15.21 0.23 -13.43
C GLU A 337 15.35 -1.20 -12.90
N LEU A 338 15.61 -2.18 -13.76
CA LEU A 338 15.88 -3.56 -13.32
C LEU A 338 17.09 -3.66 -12.42
N ALA A 339 18.19 -2.94 -12.74
CA ALA A 339 19.35 -2.86 -11.89
C ALA A 339 19.02 -2.20 -10.53
N ALA A 340 18.29 -1.09 -10.54
CA ALA A 340 17.84 -0.43 -9.33
C ALA A 340 16.93 -1.31 -8.46
N GLN A 341 15.97 -2.01 -9.05
CA GLN A 341 15.10 -2.96 -8.36
C GLN A 341 15.92 -4.10 -7.74
N THR A 342 16.89 -4.63 -8.48
CA THR A 342 17.78 -5.70 -8.00
C THR A 342 18.56 -5.26 -6.77
N LEU A 343 19.13 -4.08 -6.79
CA LEU A 343 19.88 -3.52 -5.67
C LEU A 343 18.99 -3.22 -4.46
N ARG A 344 17.81 -2.65 -4.70
CA ARG A 344 16.84 -2.30 -3.63
C ARG A 344 16.27 -3.51 -2.93
N ILE A 345 16.01 -4.58 -3.66
CA ILE A 345 15.48 -5.83 -3.12
C ILE A 345 16.59 -6.62 -2.42
N GLY A 346 17.80 -6.58 -2.96
CA GLY A 346 18.97 -7.28 -2.44
C GLY A 346 19.12 -8.70 -2.97
N LEU A 347 20.37 -9.11 -3.19
CA LEU A 347 20.72 -10.39 -3.82
C LEU A 347 20.15 -11.60 -3.07
N LEU A 348 20.21 -11.63 -1.73
CA LEU A 348 19.68 -12.74 -0.94
C LEU A 348 18.16 -12.93 -1.11
N ASN A 349 17.44 -11.86 -1.34
CA ASN A 349 16.00 -11.92 -1.62
C ASN A 349 15.72 -12.50 -3.00
N PHE A 350 16.57 -12.22 -3.99
CA PHE A 350 16.48 -12.87 -5.29
C PHE A 350 16.75 -14.37 -5.19
N ILE A 351 17.71 -14.80 -4.34
CA ILE A 351 17.94 -16.22 -4.06
C ILE A 351 16.67 -16.84 -3.43
N LEU A 352 16.06 -16.16 -2.45
CA LEU A 352 14.81 -16.62 -1.84
C LEU A 352 13.69 -16.73 -2.87
N ILE A 353 13.53 -15.72 -3.74
CA ILE A 353 12.56 -15.74 -4.84
C ILE A 353 12.84 -16.90 -5.78
N GLY A 354 14.10 -17.10 -6.18
CA GLY A 354 14.52 -18.23 -7.04
C GLY A 354 14.15 -19.60 -6.42
N MET A 355 14.42 -19.77 -5.13
CA MET A 355 13.98 -20.96 -4.38
C MET A 355 12.46 -21.11 -4.40
N GLY A 356 11.72 -20.00 -4.28
CA GLY A 356 10.26 -19.97 -4.35
C GLY A 356 9.72 -20.39 -5.71
N LEU A 357 10.30 -19.89 -6.80
CA LEU A 357 9.95 -20.25 -8.16
C LEU A 357 10.17 -21.75 -8.41
N TRP A 358 11.31 -22.27 -8.00
CA TRP A 358 11.58 -23.71 -8.09
C TRP A 358 10.58 -24.54 -7.26
N PHE A 359 10.30 -24.12 -6.03
CA PHE A 359 9.32 -24.77 -5.16
C PHE A 359 7.91 -24.80 -5.77
N ALA A 360 7.46 -23.66 -6.32
CA ALA A 360 6.17 -23.56 -6.97
C ALA A 360 6.09 -24.45 -8.24
N ALA A 361 7.16 -24.48 -9.04
CA ALA A 361 7.25 -25.34 -10.22
C ALA A 361 7.20 -26.82 -9.83
N LYS A 362 7.99 -27.25 -8.83
CA LYS A 362 8.00 -28.63 -8.31
C LYS A 362 6.63 -29.06 -7.78
N ARG A 363 5.87 -28.15 -7.18
CA ARG A 363 4.51 -28.41 -6.67
C ARG A 363 3.42 -28.24 -7.72
N ARG A 364 3.77 -27.86 -8.94
CA ARG A 364 2.83 -27.56 -10.05
C ARG A 364 1.83 -26.45 -9.67
N LEU A 365 2.30 -25.42 -8.99
CA LEU A 365 1.55 -24.26 -8.52
C LEU A 365 2.09 -22.93 -9.13
N PRO A 366 2.20 -22.82 -10.46
CA PRO A 366 2.83 -21.67 -11.11
C PRO A 366 1.96 -20.40 -11.11
N ALA A 367 0.67 -20.50 -10.75
CA ALA A 367 -0.28 -19.39 -10.93
C ALA A 367 0.14 -18.11 -10.19
N LEU A 368 0.59 -18.22 -8.93
CA LEU A 368 1.02 -17.05 -8.15
C LEU A 368 2.30 -16.42 -8.68
N PRO A 369 3.40 -17.18 -8.93
CA PRO A 369 4.59 -16.63 -9.55
C PRO A 369 4.31 -16.00 -10.93
N CYS A 370 3.48 -16.64 -11.76
CA CYS A 370 3.10 -16.10 -13.06
C CYS A 370 2.32 -14.79 -12.92
N LEU A 371 1.37 -14.71 -11.97
CA LEU A 371 0.63 -13.49 -11.69
C LEU A 371 1.58 -12.36 -11.29
N ALA A 372 2.43 -12.60 -10.29
CA ALA A 372 3.35 -11.59 -9.77
C ALA A 372 4.39 -11.16 -10.81
N GLY A 373 4.98 -12.13 -11.53
CA GLY A 373 5.97 -11.84 -12.58
C GLY A 373 5.38 -11.07 -13.76
N THR A 374 4.16 -11.41 -14.19
CA THR A 374 3.48 -10.70 -15.29
C THR A 374 3.08 -9.29 -14.85
N GLU A 375 2.53 -9.14 -13.64
CA GLU A 375 2.19 -7.83 -13.06
C GLU A 375 3.45 -6.94 -13.00
N LEU A 376 4.54 -7.42 -12.40
CA LEU A 376 5.79 -6.67 -12.30
C LEU A 376 6.33 -6.27 -13.68
N LEU A 377 6.34 -7.20 -14.64
CA LEU A 377 6.84 -6.92 -15.98
C LEU A 377 6.02 -5.83 -16.67
N VAL A 378 4.69 -5.95 -16.65
CA VAL A 378 3.80 -4.96 -17.30
C VAL A 378 3.92 -3.60 -16.62
N SER A 379 3.90 -3.57 -15.30
CA SER A 379 4.07 -2.34 -14.51
C SER A 379 5.42 -1.67 -14.78
N LEU A 380 6.52 -2.44 -14.83
CA LEU A 380 7.86 -1.94 -15.17
C LEU A 380 7.89 -1.34 -16.57
N VAL A 381 7.40 -2.06 -17.57
CA VAL A 381 7.41 -1.59 -18.97
C VAL A 381 6.60 -0.31 -19.12
N LEU A 382 5.43 -0.23 -18.49
CA LEU A 382 4.59 0.95 -18.58
C LEU A 382 5.19 2.16 -17.84
N PHE A 383 5.71 1.96 -16.64
CA PHE A 383 6.24 3.03 -15.80
C PHE A 383 7.55 3.60 -16.36
N THR A 384 8.47 2.73 -16.79
CA THR A 384 9.78 3.16 -17.31
C THR A 384 9.73 3.88 -18.66
N ARG A 385 8.58 3.85 -19.34
CA ARG A 385 8.34 4.72 -20.51
C ARG A 385 8.22 6.20 -20.14
N VAL A 386 7.87 6.47 -18.88
CA VAL A 386 7.67 7.83 -18.37
C VAL A 386 8.88 8.28 -17.55
N GLN A 387 9.28 7.47 -16.58
CA GLN A 387 10.37 7.79 -15.65
C GLN A 387 10.93 6.53 -14.98
N ASN A 388 12.09 6.66 -14.34
CA ASN A 388 12.57 5.66 -13.40
C ASN A 388 11.99 5.88 -11.99
N THR A 389 12.00 4.84 -11.15
CA THR A 389 11.48 4.96 -9.79
C THR A 389 12.41 5.77 -8.91
N GLY A 390 11.87 6.76 -8.24
CA GLY A 390 12.48 7.33 -7.05
C GLY A 390 12.18 6.47 -5.81
N SER A 391 12.22 7.09 -4.64
CA SER A 391 12.02 6.37 -3.36
C SER A 391 10.60 5.81 -3.20
N HIS A 392 9.58 6.66 -3.31
CA HIS A 392 8.18 6.30 -3.05
C HIS A 392 7.51 5.59 -4.24
N GLN A 393 7.95 5.84 -5.47
CA GLN A 393 7.41 5.15 -6.64
C GLN A 393 7.70 3.63 -6.61
N MET A 394 8.66 3.19 -5.79
CA MET A 394 8.89 1.76 -5.56
C MET A 394 7.66 1.02 -5.01
N LEU A 395 6.77 1.74 -4.32
CA LEU A 395 5.53 1.19 -3.78
C LEU A 395 4.61 0.60 -4.85
N LEU A 396 4.72 1.08 -6.09
CA LEU A 396 4.03 0.53 -7.26
C LEU A 396 4.31 -0.97 -7.47
N PHE A 397 5.55 -1.40 -7.20
CA PHE A 397 6.01 -2.77 -7.42
C PHE A 397 5.94 -3.64 -6.17
N VAL A 398 5.72 -3.03 -5.00
CA VAL A 398 5.66 -3.75 -3.72
C VAL A 398 4.66 -4.90 -3.73
N PRO A 399 3.43 -4.79 -4.26
CA PRO A 399 2.48 -5.90 -4.25
C PRO A 399 2.99 -7.14 -5.00
N GLY A 400 3.59 -6.97 -6.16
CA GLY A 400 4.18 -8.07 -6.94
C GLY A 400 5.39 -8.69 -6.23
N TRP A 401 6.29 -7.86 -5.73
CA TRP A 401 7.45 -8.35 -4.96
C TRP A 401 7.04 -9.09 -3.70
N LEU A 402 6.03 -8.60 -2.96
CA LEU A 402 5.52 -9.27 -1.77
C LEU A 402 4.97 -10.66 -2.09
N LEU A 403 4.25 -10.84 -3.19
CA LEU A 403 3.81 -12.16 -3.62
C LEU A 403 4.99 -13.11 -3.86
N LEU A 404 6.03 -12.64 -4.53
CA LEU A 404 7.24 -13.45 -4.77
C LEU A 404 7.97 -13.78 -3.47
N PHE A 405 8.06 -12.85 -2.53
CA PHE A 405 8.63 -13.11 -1.20
C PHE A 405 7.82 -14.15 -0.42
N LEU A 406 6.51 -14.09 -0.47
CA LEU A 406 5.65 -15.09 0.16
C LEU A 406 5.84 -16.47 -0.47
N VAL A 407 6.03 -16.55 -1.80
CA VAL A 407 6.37 -17.81 -2.48
C VAL A 407 7.73 -18.33 -2.02
N GLY A 408 8.73 -17.45 -1.91
CA GLY A 408 10.05 -17.77 -1.38
C GLY A 408 10.02 -18.23 0.08
N SER A 409 9.25 -17.54 0.92
CA SER A 409 9.06 -17.90 2.33
C SER A 409 8.41 -19.28 2.49
N ALA A 410 7.51 -19.67 1.59
CA ALA A 410 6.93 -21.01 1.56
C ALA A 410 7.98 -22.08 1.25
N ALA A 411 8.91 -21.79 0.32
CA ALA A 411 10.02 -22.68 0.01
C ALA A 411 10.96 -22.86 1.22
N LEU A 412 11.29 -21.78 1.90
CA LEU A 412 12.15 -21.81 3.09
C LEU A 412 11.47 -22.56 4.25
N ALA A 413 10.18 -22.29 4.49
CA ALA A 413 9.42 -22.91 5.57
C ALA A 413 9.28 -24.44 5.40
N ASP A 414 8.96 -24.89 4.19
CA ASP A 414 8.69 -26.31 3.89
C ASP A 414 9.93 -27.06 3.39
N GLY A 415 10.83 -26.39 2.66
CA GLY A 415 12.02 -27.03 2.07
C GLY A 415 13.06 -27.42 3.11
N LEU A 416 13.24 -26.58 4.12
CA LEU A 416 14.24 -26.80 5.20
C LEU A 416 13.58 -27.31 6.48
N LYS A 417 12.77 -28.37 6.39
CA LYS A 417 11.98 -28.87 7.51
C LYS A 417 12.76 -29.14 8.78
N LYS A 418 13.95 -29.76 8.68
CA LYS A 418 14.79 -30.15 9.81
C LYS A 418 15.76 -29.06 10.29
N HIS A 419 15.87 -27.94 9.59
CA HIS A 419 16.87 -26.90 9.84
C HIS A 419 16.24 -25.67 10.54
N THR A 420 15.75 -25.83 11.74
CA THR A 420 15.16 -24.75 12.54
C THR A 420 16.13 -23.61 12.79
N ALA A 421 17.41 -23.91 13.05
CA ALA A 421 18.44 -22.91 13.25
C ALA A 421 18.61 -22.00 12.03
N VAL A 422 18.61 -22.54 10.80
CA VAL A 422 18.72 -21.76 9.56
C VAL A 422 17.53 -20.82 9.42
N LYS A 423 16.32 -21.25 9.75
CA LYS A 423 15.11 -20.41 9.70
C LYS A 423 15.15 -19.30 10.74
N LEU A 424 15.60 -19.60 11.95
CA LEU A 424 15.79 -18.59 13.00
C LEU A 424 16.87 -17.59 12.64
N CYS A 425 18.02 -18.04 12.13
CA CYS A 425 19.08 -17.16 11.67
C CYS A 425 18.60 -16.24 10.52
N TYR A 426 17.91 -16.81 9.53
CA TYR A 426 17.37 -16.01 8.43
C TYR A 426 16.33 -15.00 8.92
N TRP A 427 15.40 -15.42 9.78
CA TRP A 427 14.39 -14.54 10.36
C TRP A 427 15.03 -13.45 11.23
N GLY A 428 15.92 -13.82 12.14
CA GLY A 428 16.60 -12.87 13.03
C GLY A 428 17.44 -11.86 12.26
N PHE A 429 18.22 -12.32 11.27
CA PHE A 429 18.99 -11.47 10.39
C PHE A 429 18.09 -10.47 9.65
N THR A 430 16.99 -10.95 9.04
CA THR A 430 16.02 -10.11 8.36
C THR A 430 15.41 -9.06 9.29
N MET A 431 15.06 -9.45 10.54
CA MET A 431 14.47 -8.51 11.52
C MET A 431 15.46 -7.44 11.96
N VAL A 432 16.70 -7.81 12.27
CA VAL A 432 17.74 -6.85 12.66
C VAL A 432 17.95 -5.81 11.56
N PHE A 433 18.08 -6.24 10.31
CA PHE A 433 18.28 -5.31 9.19
C PHE A 433 17.00 -4.52 8.84
N ALA A 434 15.83 -5.13 8.97
CA ALA A 434 14.57 -4.45 8.68
C ALA A 434 14.24 -3.34 9.68
N VAL A 435 14.64 -3.48 10.94
CA VAL A 435 14.40 -2.47 11.99
C VAL A 435 15.43 -1.35 11.93
N SER A 436 16.63 -1.60 11.42
CA SER A 436 17.66 -0.58 11.27
C SER A 436 17.21 0.50 10.28
N VAL A 437 17.21 1.75 10.74
CA VAL A 437 16.85 2.92 9.91
C VAL A 437 17.89 3.19 8.82
N ARG A 438 19.14 2.84 9.09
CA ARG A 438 20.32 3.16 8.24
C ARG A 438 20.65 2.08 7.21
N CYS A 439 20.10 0.89 7.35
CA CYS A 439 20.42 -0.24 6.48
C CYS A 439 19.19 -0.68 5.71
N SER A 440 19.28 -0.66 4.38
CA SER A 440 18.40 -1.52 3.59
C SER A 440 18.81 -2.95 3.88
N PRO A 441 17.84 -3.83 4.25
CA PRO A 441 18.21 -5.22 4.46
C PRO A 441 18.80 -5.76 3.18
N LEU A 442 20.08 -6.10 3.24
CA LEU A 442 20.78 -6.87 2.20
C LEU A 442 21.18 -6.11 0.93
N THR A 443 20.77 -4.86 0.71
CA THR A 443 21.19 -4.13 -0.49
C THR A 443 22.62 -3.60 -0.31
N THR A 444 22.90 -2.99 0.83
CA THR A 444 24.22 -2.44 1.17
C THR A 444 25.23 -3.50 1.61
N VAL A 445 24.75 -4.61 2.20
CA VAL A 445 25.61 -5.73 2.61
C VAL A 445 26.00 -6.61 1.42
N ALA A 446 25.14 -6.70 0.39
CA ALA A 446 25.39 -7.55 -0.77
C ALA A 446 26.33 -6.94 -1.81
N LEU A 447 26.50 -5.61 -1.80
CA LEU A 447 27.38 -4.91 -2.74
C LEU A 447 28.33 -3.98 -1.95
N PRO A 448 29.61 -4.34 -1.83
CA PRO A 448 30.60 -3.45 -1.27
C PRO A 448 30.62 -2.10 -2.01
N GLY A 449 30.84 -1.01 -1.29
CA GLY A 449 30.82 0.35 -1.85
C GLY A 449 31.71 0.51 -3.09
N PHE A 450 32.88 -0.17 -3.13
CA PHE A 450 33.76 -0.12 -4.30
C PHE A 450 33.11 -0.68 -5.58
N VAL A 451 32.20 -1.66 -5.48
CA VAL A 451 31.46 -2.19 -6.64
C VAL A 451 30.46 -1.16 -7.16
N VAL A 452 29.82 -0.45 -6.25
CA VAL A 452 28.85 0.61 -6.58
C VAL A 452 29.57 1.80 -7.21
N ASP A 453 30.77 2.14 -6.75
CA ASP A 453 31.53 3.29 -7.22
C ASP A 453 32.26 3.06 -8.55
N HIS A 454 32.61 1.82 -8.87
CA HIS A 454 33.42 1.49 -10.06
C HIS A 454 32.62 1.00 -11.27
N PHE A 455 31.35 0.65 -11.09
CA PHE A 455 30.47 0.30 -12.19
C PHE A 455 29.55 1.48 -12.55
N PRO A 456 28.98 1.53 -13.78
CA PRO A 456 28.02 2.58 -14.18
C PRO A 456 26.75 2.58 -13.33
N LEU A 457 26.78 1.87 -12.20
CA LEU A 457 25.79 1.81 -11.12
C LEU A 457 25.86 3.02 -10.18
N LYS A 458 26.78 3.98 -10.38
CA LYS A 458 26.90 5.17 -9.53
C LYS A 458 25.60 5.98 -9.51
N ALA A 459 24.95 6.12 -10.65
CA ALA A 459 23.63 6.75 -10.73
C ALA A 459 22.56 5.94 -9.97
N VAL A 460 22.69 4.60 -9.95
CA VAL A 460 21.77 3.71 -9.22
C VAL A 460 22.03 3.79 -7.72
N SER A 461 23.28 4.01 -7.27
CA SER A 461 23.62 4.08 -5.85
C SER A 461 22.91 5.23 -5.14
N GLU A 462 22.74 6.37 -5.78
CA GLU A 462 22.02 7.51 -5.22
C GLU A 462 20.52 7.21 -5.02
N PHE A 463 19.92 6.38 -5.87
CA PHE A 463 18.53 5.93 -5.73
C PHE A 463 18.36 4.77 -4.73
N VAL A 464 19.42 4.06 -4.43
CA VAL A 464 19.43 2.92 -3.51
C VAL A 464 19.73 3.35 -2.07
N ARG A 465 20.32 4.52 -1.88
CA ARG A 465 20.71 5.02 -0.55
C ARG A 465 19.48 5.28 0.31
N LEU A 466 19.26 4.39 1.26
CA LEU A 466 18.23 4.54 2.29
C LEU A 466 18.71 5.38 3.48
N ASP A 467 19.99 5.70 3.56
CA ASP A 467 20.56 6.65 4.53
C ASP A 467 20.02 8.08 4.35
N LYS A 468 19.53 8.40 3.15
CA LYS A 468 18.75 9.64 2.93
C LYS A 468 17.46 9.72 3.75
N LEU A 469 17.03 8.63 4.39
CA LEU A 469 15.82 8.59 5.23
C LEU A 469 15.97 9.25 6.59
N THR A 470 17.18 9.31 7.05
CA THR A 470 17.54 9.97 8.33
C THR A 470 18.44 11.15 8.01
N TYR A 471 17.93 12.15 7.34
CA TYR A 471 18.64 13.41 7.25
C TYR A 471 18.67 14.08 8.61
N ASP A 472 19.56 13.58 9.48
CA ASP A 472 20.00 14.37 10.62
C ASP A 472 20.85 15.51 10.06
N ARG A 473 20.29 16.69 10.04
CA ARG A 473 21.01 17.87 9.60
C ARG A 473 21.96 18.30 10.70
N THR A 474 23.24 18.43 10.35
CA THR A 474 24.27 18.98 11.26
C THR A 474 24.04 20.47 11.56
N ASP A 475 23.27 21.16 10.74
CA ASP A 475 22.91 22.58 10.85
C ASP A 475 21.50 22.81 11.43
N ALA A 476 20.86 21.79 11.99
CA ALA A 476 19.50 21.88 12.52
C ALA A 476 19.32 23.02 13.55
N ALA A 477 20.29 23.22 14.43
CA ALA A 477 20.26 24.32 15.40
C ALA A 477 20.35 25.72 14.76
N GLN A 478 20.92 25.83 13.56
CA GLN A 478 20.94 27.08 12.81
C GLN A 478 19.61 27.33 12.12
N ILE A 479 19.02 26.28 11.55
CA ILE A 479 17.69 26.33 10.93
C ILE A 479 16.66 26.72 11.99
N GLN A 480 16.66 26.06 13.15
CA GLN A 480 15.74 26.39 14.25
C GLN A 480 15.83 27.88 14.63
N ARG A 481 17.04 28.44 14.70
CA ARG A 481 17.20 29.87 14.95
C ARG A 481 16.61 30.76 13.86
N VAL A 482 16.64 30.31 12.60
CA VAL A 482 16.00 31.03 11.50
C VAL A 482 14.48 30.91 11.60
N ASP A 483 13.96 29.74 11.92
CA ASP A 483 12.52 29.53 12.12
C ASP A 483 12.02 30.37 13.32
N ASP A 484 12.70 30.32 14.45
CA ASP A 484 12.38 31.15 15.64
C ASP A 484 12.40 32.64 15.31
N TRP A 485 13.35 33.10 14.47
CA TRP A 485 13.41 34.45 14.00
C TRP A 485 12.25 34.82 13.07
N ILE A 486 11.88 33.94 12.15
CA ILE A 486 10.73 34.12 11.24
C ILE A 486 9.45 34.24 12.05
N ASP A 487 9.24 33.33 13.02
CA ASP A 487 8.06 33.31 13.88
C ASP A 487 7.95 34.59 14.75
N ALA A 488 9.11 35.13 15.18
CA ALA A 488 9.14 36.36 15.99
C ALA A 488 8.95 37.66 15.17
N HIS A 489 9.23 37.64 13.85
CA HIS A 489 9.31 38.87 13.03
C HIS A 489 8.41 38.87 11.80
N CYS A 490 7.83 37.75 11.46
CA CYS A 490 6.93 37.63 10.31
C CYS A 490 5.52 37.29 10.78
N ASP A 491 4.54 38.14 10.45
CA ASP A 491 3.15 37.81 10.68
C ASP A 491 2.77 36.66 9.76
N ALA A 492 2.18 35.60 10.34
CA ALA A 492 1.73 34.42 9.61
C ALA A 492 0.61 34.68 8.57
N GLU A 493 0.12 35.91 8.51
CA GLU A 493 -0.93 36.35 7.57
C GLU A 493 -0.40 37.09 6.32
N LYS A 494 0.89 37.21 6.16
CA LYS A 494 1.55 37.74 4.97
C LYS A 494 2.38 36.69 4.27
#